data_65109f67ac6c2eb48929733b96323292
#
_entry.id   65109f67ac6c2eb48929733b96323292
#
_cell.length_a   1.000
_cell.length_b   1.000
_cell.length_c   1.000
_cell.angle_alpha   90.00
_cell.angle_beta   90.00
_cell.angle_gamma   90.00
#
_symmetry.space_group_name_H-M   'P 1'
#
loop_
_entity.id
_entity.type
_entity.pdbx_description
1 polymer ?
#
loop_
_entity_poly.entity_id
_entity_poly.type
_entity_poly.pdbx_seq_one_letter_code
_entity_poly.pdbx_strand_id
1 'polypeptide(L)'
;MTILSENPVIVNARNADLISRLDTEEEKELAVKSFDHWHEYNLVQKPEMGDLVRDLKAKGYGIYLCSNASVRMLTCYKEVLPAVECFDGILFSAEVLCMKPQKEMYGHFFERFGLKPEECYFIDDLPNNIAGAKACGMDGYCFADGDVEKLKRTLYESVLS
;
A
#
# COMPACT_ATOMS: atom_id res chain seq x y z
N MET A 1 10.29 -8.78 18.39
CA MET A 1 9.08 -9.63 18.42
C MET A 1 8.14 -9.05 17.39
N THR A 2 7.99 -9.70 16.27
CA THR A 2 7.27 -9.16 15.13
C THR A 2 5.78 -9.33 15.39
N ILE A 3 5.05 -8.24 15.59
CA ILE A 3 3.58 -8.19 15.78
C ILE A 3 2.82 -8.93 14.65
N LEU A 4 3.51 -9.25 13.57
CA LEU A 4 2.99 -9.93 12.39
C LEU A 4 2.54 -11.38 12.62
N SER A 5 3.04 -12.08 13.65
CA SER A 5 2.65 -13.46 13.92
C SER A 5 1.23 -13.60 14.50
N GLU A 6 0.71 -12.54 15.13
CA GLU A 6 -0.60 -12.59 15.80
C GLU A 6 -1.74 -12.11 14.88
N ASN A 7 -1.45 -11.19 13.95
CA ASN A 7 -2.47 -10.63 13.06
C ASN A 7 -3.08 -11.62 12.05
N PRO A 8 -2.32 -12.51 11.40
CA PRO A 8 -2.89 -13.55 10.55
C PRO A 8 -3.85 -14.48 11.29
N VAL A 9 -3.55 -14.77 12.56
CA VAL A 9 -4.41 -15.62 13.39
C VAL A 9 -5.75 -14.93 13.68
N ILE A 10 -5.74 -13.63 13.95
CA ILE A 10 -6.97 -12.86 14.20
C ILE A 10 -7.84 -12.78 12.95
N VAL A 11 -7.25 -12.53 11.78
CA VAL A 11 -7.99 -12.49 10.51
C VAL A 11 -8.55 -13.86 10.16
N ASN A 12 -7.78 -14.92 10.32
CA ASN A 12 -8.23 -16.28 10.07
C ASN A 12 -9.33 -16.70 11.04
N ALA A 13 -9.22 -16.37 12.33
CA ALA A 13 -10.25 -16.64 13.32
C ALA A 13 -11.56 -15.90 12.99
N ARG A 14 -11.50 -14.63 12.56
CA ARG A 14 -12.67 -13.85 12.17
C ARG A 14 -13.31 -14.40 10.90
N ASN A 15 -12.54 -14.80 9.92
CA ASN A 15 -13.05 -15.44 8.71
C ASN A 15 -13.68 -16.78 9.02
N ALA A 16 -13.08 -17.60 9.89
CA ALA A 16 -13.61 -18.86 10.33
C ALA A 16 -14.96 -18.69 11.06
N ASP A 17 -15.09 -17.67 11.92
CA ASP A 17 -16.36 -17.34 12.59
C ASP A 17 -17.44 -16.93 11.57
N LEU A 18 -17.12 -16.10 10.59
CA LEU A 18 -18.05 -15.72 9.52
C LEU A 18 -18.48 -16.92 8.68
N ILE A 19 -17.53 -17.76 8.28
CA ILE A 19 -17.78 -18.98 7.50
C ILE A 19 -18.66 -19.96 8.28
N SER A 20 -18.42 -20.10 9.60
CA SER A 20 -19.21 -21.01 10.45
C SER A 20 -20.69 -20.65 10.54
N ARG A 21 -21.07 -19.41 10.20
CA ARG A 21 -22.46 -18.92 10.21
C ARG A 21 -23.21 -19.18 8.90
N LEU A 22 -22.55 -19.70 7.89
CA LEU A 22 -23.17 -20.08 6.62
C LEU A 22 -23.89 -21.42 6.75
N ASP A 23 -25.01 -21.57 6.05
CA ASP A 23 -25.93 -22.68 6.25
C ASP A 23 -25.47 -23.97 5.54
N THR A 24 -24.79 -23.85 4.39
CA THR A 24 -24.41 -25.01 3.58
C THR A 24 -22.89 -25.14 3.42
N GLU A 25 -22.41 -26.36 3.18
CA GLU A 25 -20.99 -26.60 2.90
C GLU A 25 -20.54 -25.93 1.59
N GLU A 26 -21.43 -25.85 0.59
CA GLU A 26 -21.16 -25.17 -0.66
C GLU A 26 -20.91 -23.65 -0.47
N GLU A 27 -21.73 -23.00 0.37
CA GLU A 27 -21.51 -21.58 0.76
C GLU A 27 -20.20 -21.39 1.52
N LYS A 28 -19.87 -22.31 2.42
CA LYS A 28 -18.60 -22.28 3.17
C LYS A 28 -17.40 -22.42 2.25
N GLU A 29 -17.42 -23.37 1.31
CA GLU A 29 -16.36 -23.56 0.33
C GLU A 29 -16.19 -22.32 -0.57
N LEU A 30 -17.32 -21.74 -1.01
CA LEU A 30 -17.30 -20.52 -1.83
C LEU A 30 -16.72 -19.34 -1.04
N ALA A 31 -17.10 -19.19 0.22
CA ALA A 31 -16.58 -18.16 1.09
C ALA A 31 -15.06 -18.30 1.31
N VAL A 32 -14.57 -19.52 1.56
CA VAL A 32 -13.13 -19.80 1.68
C VAL A 32 -12.40 -19.38 0.40
N LYS A 33 -12.86 -19.84 -0.77
CA LYS A 33 -12.28 -19.46 -2.05
C LYS A 33 -12.29 -17.96 -2.28
N SER A 34 -13.39 -17.29 -1.96
CA SER A 34 -13.51 -15.84 -2.10
C SER A 34 -12.53 -15.09 -1.19
N PHE A 35 -12.31 -15.55 0.03
CA PHE A 35 -11.31 -14.98 0.93
C PHE A 35 -9.88 -15.26 0.47
N ASP A 36 -9.59 -16.45 -0.04
CA ASP A 36 -8.23 -16.84 -0.45
C ASP A 36 -7.80 -16.14 -1.75
N HIS A 37 -8.73 -15.92 -2.67
CA HIS A 37 -8.48 -15.31 -3.97
C HIS A 37 -8.96 -13.85 -4.08
N TRP A 38 -9.29 -13.20 -2.95
CA TRP A 38 -9.82 -11.83 -2.93
C TRP A 38 -8.97 -10.84 -3.74
N HIS A 39 -7.66 -10.96 -3.67
CA HIS A 39 -6.71 -10.07 -4.34
C HIS A 39 -6.75 -10.21 -5.87
N GLU A 40 -7.05 -11.39 -6.39
CA GLU A 40 -7.14 -11.64 -7.85
C GLU A 40 -8.32 -10.89 -8.49
N TYR A 41 -9.38 -10.66 -7.72
CA TYR A 41 -10.60 -10.01 -8.21
C TYR A 41 -10.67 -8.51 -7.92
N ASN A 42 -9.97 -8.05 -6.90
CA ASN A 42 -10.09 -6.68 -6.40
C ASN A 42 -8.87 -5.80 -6.67
N LEU A 43 -7.74 -6.37 -7.05
CA LEU A 43 -6.52 -5.64 -7.32
C LEU A 43 -6.12 -5.75 -8.79
N VAL A 44 -6.28 -4.65 -9.50
CA VAL A 44 -5.88 -4.54 -10.91
C VAL A 44 -4.60 -3.74 -11.01
N GLN A 45 -3.54 -4.37 -11.50
CA GLN A 45 -2.28 -3.70 -11.76
C GLN A 45 -2.42 -2.65 -12.87
N LYS A 46 -1.73 -1.52 -12.71
CA LYS A 46 -1.50 -0.52 -13.76
C LYS A 46 -0.07 -0.68 -14.28
N PRO A 47 0.13 -1.31 -15.44
CA PRO A 47 1.48 -1.53 -15.99
C PRO A 47 2.29 -0.24 -16.14
N GLU A 48 1.65 0.85 -16.55
CA GLU A 48 2.27 2.16 -16.74
C GLU A 48 2.85 2.71 -15.43
N MET A 49 2.23 2.40 -14.29
CA MET A 49 2.78 2.75 -12.98
C MET A 49 4.04 1.93 -12.68
N GLY A 50 4.07 0.66 -13.06
CA GLY A 50 5.26 -0.18 -12.95
C GLY A 50 6.43 0.37 -13.78
N ASP A 51 6.16 0.84 -14.98
CA ASP A 51 7.18 1.44 -15.84
C ASP A 51 7.73 2.75 -15.26
N LEU A 52 6.85 3.60 -14.69
CA LEU A 52 7.26 4.82 -13.99
C LEU A 52 8.14 4.49 -12.78
N VAL A 53 7.77 3.49 -11.98
CA VAL A 53 8.55 3.03 -10.81
C VAL A 53 9.94 2.56 -11.24
N ARG A 54 10.06 1.76 -12.30
CA ARG A 54 11.35 1.29 -12.83
C ARG A 54 12.22 2.43 -13.34
N ASP A 55 11.63 3.41 -14.03
CA ASP A 55 12.34 4.57 -14.53
C ASP A 55 12.88 5.45 -13.40
N LEU A 56 12.07 5.73 -12.37
CA LEU A 56 12.51 6.46 -11.18
C LEU A 56 13.64 5.71 -10.46
N LYS A 57 13.51 4.39 -10.31
CA LYS A 57 14.54 3.57 -9.69
C LYS A 57 15.86 3.60 -10.49
N ALA A 58 15.79 3.52 -11.81
CA ALA A 58 16.97 3.61 -12.69
C ALA A 58 17.67 4.97 -12.62
N LYS A 59 16.93 6.04 -12.25
CA LYS A 59 17.48 7.39 -12.02
C LYS A 59 18.06 7.57 -10.60
N GLY A 60 18.00 6.54 -9.76
CA GLY A 60 18.59 6.54 -8.41
C GLY A 60 17.65 7.01 -7.30
N TYR A 61 16.38 7.19 -7.58
CA TYR A 61 15.40 7.53 -6.52
C TYR A 61 15.08 6.32 -5.64
N GLY A 62 14.89 6.56 -4.34
CA GLY A 62 14.35 5.59 -3.41
C GLY A 62 12.85 5.39 -3.65
N ILE A 63 12.41 4.15 -3.74
CA ILE A 63 11.02 3.78 -3.98
C ILE A 63 10.46 3.08 -2.76
N TYR A 64 9.42 3.66 -2.18
CA TYR A 64 8.82 3.14 -0.95
C TYR A 64 7.30 3.07 -1.06
N LEU A 65 6.69 2.09 -0.40
CA LEU A 65 5.25 1.96 -0.30
C LEU A 65 4.79 2.21 1.14
N CYS A 66 3.84 3.15 1.32
CA CYS A 66 3.10 3.38 2.56
C CYS A 66 1.61 3.19 2.27
N SER A 67 1.02 2.07 2.68
CA SER A 67 -0.33 1.69 2.26
C SER A 67 -1.26 1.37 3.43
N ASN A 68 -2.50 1.88 3.34
CA ASN A 68 -3.60 1.42 4.19
C ASN A 68 -4.08 0.07 3.66
N ALA A 69 -3.61 -1.01 4.27
CA ALA A 69 -3.93 -2.36 3.82
C ALA A 69 -4.08 -3.32 4.98
N SER A 70 -4.89 -4.35 4.75
CA SER A 70 -5.08 -5.44 5.72
C SER A 70 -3.85 -6.34 5.78
N VAL A 71 -3.78 -7.18 6.82
CA VAL A 71 -2.74 -8.22 6.98
C VAL A 71 -2.63 -9.16 5.78
N ARG A 72 -3.68 -9.32 5.00
CA ARG A 72 -3.67 -10.13 3.77
C ARG A 72 -2.64 -9.63 2.76
N MET A 73 -2.45 -8.32 2.63
CA MET A 73 -1.45 -7.76 1.72
C MET A 73 -0.04 -8.24 2.04
N LEU A 74 0.26 -8.57 3.30
CA LEU A 74 1.56 -9.13 3.69
C LEU A 74 1.88 -10.48 3.01
N THR A 75 0.86 -11.21 2.59
CA THR A 75 1.01 -12.52 1.94
C THR A 75 1.01 -12.44 0.41
N CYS A 76 0.27 -11.50 -0.19
CA CYS A 76 0.05 -11.45 -1.63
C CYS A 76 0.66 -10.21 -2.34
N TYR A 77 1.27 -9.25 -1.62
CA TYR A 77 1.76 -8.01 -2.24
C TYR A 77 2.75 -8.23 -3.39
N LYS A 78 3.54 -9.28 -3.34
CA LYS A 78 4.51 -9.62 -4.39
C LYS A 78 3.87 -10.01 -5.71
N GLU A 79 2.65 -10.49 -5.67
CA GLU A 79 1.88 -10.92 -6.84
C GLU A 79 1.07 -9.76 -7.45
N VAL A 80 0.70 -8.78 -6.61
CA VAL A 80 -0.24 -7.73 -7.01
C VAL A 80 0.40 -6.36 -7.22
N LEU A 81 1.57 -6.07 -6.66
CA LEU A 81 2.24 -4.79 -6.86
C LEU A 81 3.07 -4.82 -8.15
N PRO A 82 2.85 -3.85 -9.06
CA PRO A 82 3.70 -3.72 -10.25
C PRO A 82 5.10 -3.25 -9.84
N ALA A 83 6.14 -3.81 -10.46
CA ALA A 83 7.53 -3.48 -10.19
C ALA A 83 7.94 -3.62 -8.71
N VAL A 84 7.40 -4.63 -8.03
CA VAL A 84 7.66 -4.86 -6.59
C VAL A 84 9.14 -5.02 -6.28
N GLU A 85 9.93 -5.51 -7.21
CA GLU A 85 11.38 -5.66 -7.14
C GLU A 85 12.15 -4.33 -7.00
N CYS A 86 11.50 -3.22 -7.34
CA CYS A 86 12.10 -1.87 -7.28
C CYS A 86 11.90 -1.18 -5.92
N PHE A 87 11.07 -1.72 -5.03
CA PHE A 87 10.79 -1.09 -3.75
C PHE A 87 11.92 -1.31 -2.74
N ASP A 88 12.43 -0.22 -2.18
CA ASP A 88 13.43 -0.21 -1.10
C ASP A 88 12.81 -0.49 0.27
N GLY A 89 11.50 -0.23 0.40
CA GLY A 89 10.76 -0.52 1.61
C GLY A 89 9.25 -0.47 1.42
N ILE A 90 8.56 -1.29 2.20
CA ILE A 90 7.10 -1.42 2.17
C ILE A 90 6.60 -1.39 3.61
N LEU A 91 5.61 -0.54 3.88
CA LEU A 91 4.90 -0.47 5.15
C LEU A 91 3.40 -0.54 4.91
N PHE A 92 2.77 -1.53 5.51
CA PHE A 92 1.31 -1.65 5.57
C PHE A 92 0.79 -1.20 6.93
N SER A 93 -0.35 -0.52 6.95
CA SER A 93 -1.02 -0.03 8.16
C SER A 93 -1.30 -1.14 9.17
N ALA A 94 -1.55 -2.36 8.70
CA ALA A 94 -1.76 -3.52 9.55
C ALA A 94 -0.55 -3.90 10.42
N GLU A 95 0.67 -3.50 10.01
CA GLU A 95 1.90 -3.79 10.76
C GLU A 95 2.07 -2.87 11.98
N VAL A 96 1.53 -1.66 11.91
CA VAL A 96 1.73 -0.61 12.91
C VAL A 96 0.44 -0.17 13.60
N LEU A 97 -0.69 -0.80 13.26
CA LEU A 97 -2.01 -0.58 13.85
C LEU A 97 -2.49 0.88 13.79
N CYS A 98 -2.00 1.64 12.83
CA CYS A 98 -2.47 2.98 12.49
C CYS A 98 -2.52 3.14 10.97
N MET A 99 -3.24 4.13 10.48
CA MET A 99 -3.48 4.31 9.04
C MET A 99 -3.38 5.77 8.62
N LYS A 100 -3.09 5.99 7.34
CA LYS A 100 -3.21 7.33 6.75
C LYS A 100 -4.67 7.81 6.88
N PRO A 101 -4.93 9.08 7.20
CA PRO A 101 -4.00 10.22 7.31
C PRO A 101 -3.44 10.46 8.72
N GLN A 102 -3.48 9.49 9.63
CA GLN A 102 -2.91 9.65 10.98
C GLN A 102 -1.41 9.92 10.91
N LYS A 103 -0.93 10.92 11.66
CA LYS A 103 0.49 11.32 11.68
C LYS A 103 1.43 10.19 12.13
N GLU A 104 0.92 9.30 12.98
CA GLU A 104 1.63 8.13 13.49
C GLU A 104 2.06 7.19 12.35
N MET A 105 1.20 7.02 11.34
CA MET A 105 1.51 6.20 10.17
C MET A 105 2.71 6.73 9.39
N TYR A 106 2.77 8.04 9.16
CA TYR A 106 3.91 8.69 8.49
C TYR A 106 5.16 8.67 9.39
N GLY A 107 5.01 8.86 10.71
CA GLY A 107 6.10 8.75 11.66
C GLY A 107 6.76 7.38 11.62
N HIS A 108 5.98 6.30 11.70
CA HIS A 108 6.49 4.92 11.56
C HIS A 108 7.18 4.69 10.22
N PHE A 109 6.65 5.27 9.15
CA PHE A 109 7.24 5.16 7.82
C PHE A 109 8.63 5.82 7.76
N PHE A 110 8.76 7.06 8.23
CA PHE A 110 10.04 7.77 8.24
C PHE A 110 11.06 7.09 9.16
N GLU A 111 10.64 6.68 10.35
CA GLU A 111 11.51 6.01 11.31
C GLU A 111 12.02 4.66 10.79
N ARG A 112 11.11 3.84 10.22
CA ARG A 112 11.46 2.51 9.72
C ARG A 112 12.51 2.53 8.62
N PHE A 113 12.43 3.51 7.73
CA PHE A 113 13.29 3.58 6.53
C PHE A 113 14.38 4.65 6.62
N GLY A 114 14.47 5.37 7.76
CA GLY A 114 15.45 6.43 7.94
C GLY A 114 15.27 7.62 6.99
N LEU A 115 14.03 7.93 6.62
CA LEU A 115 13.70 8.97 5.66
C LEU A 115 13.48 10.32 6.34
N LYS A 116 13.86 11.40 5.65
CA LYS A 116 13.51 12.76 6.06
C LYS A 116 12.27 13.21 5.26
N PRO A 117 11.23 13.71 5.94
CA PRO A 117 9.99 14.12 5.26
C PRO A 117 10.21 15.07 4.09
N GLU A 118 11.09 16.08 4.28
CA GLU A 118 11.42 17.10 3.28
C GLU A 118 12.16 16.58 2.05
N GLU A 119 12.72 15.37 2.12
CA GLU A 119 13.38 14.70 0.99
C GLU A 119 12.44 13.69 0.29
N CYS A 120 11.18 13.59 0.74
CA CYS A 120 10.19 12.64 0.23
C CYS A 120 9.08 13.35 -0.54
N TYR A 121 8.57 12.66 -1.56
CA TYR A 121 7.40 13.10 -2.31
C TYR A 121 6.34 12.00 -2.31
N PHE A 122 5.13 12.32 -1.82
CA PHE A 122 4.09 11.34 -1.62
C PHE A 122 3.06 11.34 -2.74
N ILE A 123 2.71 10.17 -3.26
CA ILE A 123 1.68 9.99 -4.29
C ILE A 123 0.58 9.11 -3.70
N ASP A 124 -0.63 9.64 -3.62
CA ASP A 124 -1.79 8.94 -3.06
C ASP A 124 -3.06 9.43 -3.76
N ASP A 125 -4.06 8.58 -3.92
CA ASP A 125 -5.32 8.91 -4.59
C ASP A 125 -6.30 9.68 -3.68
N LEU A 126 -6.11 9.66 -2.37
CA LEU A 126 -6.97 10.31 -1.39
C LEU A 126 -6.42 11.68 -0.95
N PRO A 127 -7.17 12.78 -1.16
CA PRO A 127 -6.74 14.13 -0.76
C PRO A 127 -6.40 14.25 0.73
N ASN A 128 -7.12 13.53 1.61
CA ASN A 128 -6.86 13.54 3.04
C ASN A 128 -5.51 12.91 3.38
N ASN A 129 -5.07 11.88 2.66
CA ASN A 129 -3.76 11.27 2.85
C ASN A 129 -2.64 12.23 2.44
N ILE A 130 -2.83 12.95 1.33
CA ILE A 130 -1.89 14.00 0.91
C ILE A 130 -1.82 15.14 1.94
N ALA A 131 -2.97 15.58 2.46
CA ALA A 131 -3.00 16.60 3.52
C ALA A 131 -2.28 16.13 4.79
N GLY A 132 -2.45 14.86 5.20
CA GLY A 132 -1.74 14.26 6.31
C GLY A 132 -0.23 14.20 6.10
N ALA A 133 0.21 13.83 4.90
CA ALA A 133 1.63 13.82 4.52
C ALA A 133 2.25 15.22 4.62
N LYS A 134 1.57 16.23 4.06
CA LYS A 134 2.01 17.65 4.13
C LYS A 134 2.08 18.17 5.55
N ALA A 135 1.14 17.79 6.41
CA ALA A 135 1.19 18.14 7.83
C ALA A 135 2.39 17.53 8.57
N CYS A 136 2.97 16.45 8.03
CA CYS A 136 4.19 15.81 8.53
C CYS A 136 5.48 16.31 7.83
N GLY A 137 5.38 17.30 6.94
CA GLY A 137 6.54 17.89 6.25
C GLY A 137 6.92 17.22 4.91
N MET A 138 6.15 16.25 4.44
CA MET A 138 6.35 15.56 3.17
C MET A 138 5.42 16.14 2.11
N ASP A 139 5.95 16.72 1.03
CA ASP A 139 5.11 17.18 -0.08
C ASP A 139 4.53 16.01 -0.89
N GLY A 140 3.56 16.26 -1.76
CA GLY A 140 2.94 15.18 -2.51
C GLY A 140 1.89 15.61 -3.53
N TYR A 141 1.49 14.63 -4.33
CA TYR A 141 0.54 14.72 -5.44
C TYR A 141 -0.69 13.85 -5.20
N CYS A 142 -1.88 14.44 -5.37
CA CYS A 142 -3.14 13.71 -5.30
C CYS A 142 -3.44 13.04 -6.67
N PHE A 143 -3.29 11.73 -6.71
CA PHE A 143 -3.47 10.90 -7.92
C PHE A 143 -4.92 10.41 -8.10
N ALA A 144 -5.91 11.25 -7.77
CA ALA A 144 -7.32 10.87 -7.77
C ALA A 144 -7.89 10.58 -9.18
N ASP A 145 -7.29 11.15 -10.23
CA ASP A 145 -7.70 10.92 -11.62
C ASP A 145 -7.14 9.63 -12.23
N GLY A 146 -6.12 9.03 -11.61
CA GLY A 146 -5.47 7.82 -12.08
C GLY A 146 -4.69 7.99 -13.39
N ASP A 147 -4.39 9.24 -13.81
CA ASP A 147 -3.66 9.58 -15.04
C ASP A 147 -2.14 9.53 -14.80
N VAL A 148 -1.54 8.40 -15.19
CA VAL A 148 -0.10 8.15 -15.00
C VAL A 148 0.76 9.10 -15.85
N GLU A 149 0.34 9.49 -17.04
CA GLU A 149 1.09 10.41 -17.89
C GLU A 149 1.11 11.83 -17.32
N LYS A 150 0.01 12.27 -16.72
CA LYS A 150 -0.06 13.53 -15.98
C LYS A 150 0.81 13.52 -14.74
N LEU A 151 0.78 12.43 -13.97
CA LEU A 151 1.68 12.23 -12.82
C LEU A 151 3.13 12.32 -13.26
N LYS A 152 3.50 11.59 -14.31
CA LYS A 152 4.86 11.57 -14.85
C LYS A 152 5.34 12.97 -15.25
N ARG A 153 4.53 13.73 -15.98
CA ARG A 153 4.86 15.13 -16.31
C ARG A 153 5.08 15.97 -15.06
N THR A 154 4.16 15.90 -14.09
CA THR A 154 4.30 16.64 -12.83
C THR A 154 5.61 16.33 -12.12
N LEU A 155 5.97 15.04 -12.02
CA LEU A 155 7.23 14.62 -11.39
C LEU A 155 8.45 15.20 -12.12
N TYR A 156 8.54 15.07 -13.43
CA TYR A 156 9.73 15.48 -14.18
C TYR A 156 9.85 17.00 -14.37
N GLU A 157 8.74 17.71 -14.46
CA GLU A 157 8.77 19.16 -14.71
C GLU A 157 8.83 19.98 -13.42
N SER A 158 8.33 19.47 -12.30
CA SER A 158 8.11 20.27 -11.08
C SER A 158 8.77 19.72 -9.82
N VAL A 159 9.18 18.47 -9.80
CA VAL A 159 9.67 17.82 -8.58
C VAL A 159 11.12 17.35 -8.72
N LEU A 160 11.48 16.81 -9.89
CA LEU A 160 12.77 16.18 -10.14
C LEU A 160 13.68 17.01 -11.05
N SER A 161 13.26 18.24 -11.38
CA SER A 161 14.00 19.18 -12.23
C SER A 161 15.13 19.91 -11.49
#